data_e24732513a3e314b79a0558f92486add
#
_entry.id   e24732513a3e314b79a0558f92486add
#
_cell.length_a   1.000
_cell.length_b   1.000
_cell.length_c   1.000
_cell.angle_alpha   90.00
_cell.angle_beta   90.00
_cell.angle_gamma   90.00
#
_symmetry.space_group_name_H-M   'P 1'
#
loop_
_entity.id
_entity.type
_entity.pdbx_description
1 polymer ?
#
loop_
_entity_poly.entity_id
_entity_poly.type
_entity_poly.pdbx_seq_one_letter_code
_entity_poly.pdbx_strand_id
1 'polypeptide(L)' 'MTITETKRILRYEDEHGKTHDLADLNPEASVEEVVRMHAIVHPELATAVVEGPVLENGEQIYTAQTRLGKKG' A
#
# COMPACT_ATOMS: atom_id res chain seq x y z
N MET A 1 -27.31 13.40 3.04
CA MET A 1 -26.35 13.19 3.94
C MET A 1 -25.05 12.93 3.28
N THR A 2 -24.08 13.34 3.86
CA THR A 2 -22.81 13.23 3.26
C THR A 2 -22.06 12.11 3.85
N ILE A 3 -21.55 11.27 3.01
CA ILE A 3 -20.71 10.25 3.49
C ILE A 3 -19.33 10.70 3.30
N THR A 4 -18.66 10.85 4.38
CA THR A 4 -17.28 11.24 4.32
C THR A 4 -16.46 10.00 4.15
N GLU A 5 -15.91 9.85 3.00
CA GLU A 5 -15.08 8.71 2.77
C GLU A 5 -13.68 9.06 3.17
N THR A 6 -13.12 8.26 4.03
CA THR A 6 -11.75 8.45 4.40
C THR A 6 -10.88 8.06 3.23
N LYS A 7 -10.09 9.00 2.78
CA LYS A 7 -9.23 8.72 1.66
C LYS A 7 -8.18 7.73 2.08
N ARG A 8 -7.88 6.84 1.16
CA ARG A 8 -6.93 5.78 1.42
C ARG A 8 -5.68 6.06 0.60
N ILE A 9 -4.55 6.07 1.27
CA ILE A 9 -3.25 6.33 0.66
C ILE A 9 -2.47 5.04 0.71
N LEU A 10 -1.95 4.64 -0.43
CA LEU A 10 -1.15 3.43 -0.51
C LEU A 10 0.29 3.82 -0.75
N ARG A 11 1.18 3.28 0.05
CA ARG A 11 2.61 3.53 -0.07
C ARG A 11 3.34 2.22 -0.18
N TYR A 12 4.47 2.28 -0.82
CA TYR A 12 5.32 1.13 -1.01
C TYR A 12 6.71 1.52 -0.56
N GLU A 13 7.27 0.76 0.37
CA GLU A 13 8.61 1.01 0.84
C GLU A 13 9.52 -0.03 0.22
N ASP A 14 10.50 0.42 -0.56
CA ASP A 14 11.36 -0.51 -1.26
C ASP A 14 12.48 -0.97 -0.34
N GLU A 15 13.35 -1.81 -0.88
CA GLU A 15 14.38 -2.44 -0.05
C GLU A 15 15.43 -1.43 0.40
N HIS A 16 15.44 -0.26 -0.21
CA HIS A 16 16.38 0.78 0.20
C HIS A 16 15.75 1.75 1.18
N GLY A 17 14.55 1.47 1.62
CA GLY A 17 13.87 2.33 2.56
C GLY A 17 13.18 3.53 1.96
N LYS A 18 13.17 3.63 0.65
CA LYS A 18 12.47 4.72 -0.01
C LYS A 18 11.00 4.41 -0.14
N THR A 19 10.17 5.42 0.06
CA THR A 19 8.75 5.24 -0.08
C THR A 19 8.27 5.81 -1.41
N HIS A 20 7.35 5.09 -1.99
CA HIS A 20 6.73 5.49 -3.25
C HIS A 20 5.22 5.45 -3.07
N ASP A 21 4.54 6.37 -3.68
CA ASP A 21 3.09 6.36 -3.61
C ASP A 21 2.55 5.46 -4.70
N LEU A 22 1.55 4.68 -4.34
CA LEU A 22 0.87 3.81 -5.29
C LEU A 22 -0.52 4.34 -5.52
N ALA A 23 -0.95 4.35 -6.77
CA ALA A 23 -2.30 4.77 -7.07
C ALA A 23 -3.28 3.73 -6.56
N ASP A 24 -4.40 4.21 -6.05
CA ASP A 24 -5.45 3.31 -5.60
C ASP A 24 -6.28 2.94 -6.81
N LEU A 25 -5.91 1.84 -7.44
CA LEU A 25 -6.51 1.47 -8.72
C LEU A 25 -7.95 1.06 -8.60
N ASN A 26 -8.36 0.62 -7.42
CA ASN A 26 -9.75 0.22 -7.23
C ASN A 26 -10.11 0.44 -5.77
N PRO A 27 -10.71 1.59 -5.46
CA PRO A 27 -11.01 1.90 -4.06
C PRO A 27 -11.99 0.93 -3.42
N GLU A 28 -12.70 0.16 -4.22
CA GLU A 28 -13.64 -0.79 -3.67
C GLU A 28 -13.01 -2.14 -3.40
N ALA A 29 -11.81 -2.36 -3.89
CA ALA A 29 -11.12 -3.60 -3.62
C ALA A 29 -10.34 -3.47 -2.32
N SER A 30 -9.92 -4.59 -1.79
CA SER A 30 -9.09 -4.55 -0.60
C SER A 30 -7.73 -3.98 -0.96
N VAL A 31 -7.04 -3.49 0.06
CA VAL A 31 -5.73 -2.93 -0.16
C VAL A 31 -4.78 -4.00 -0.70
N GLU A 32 -4.90 -5.21 -0.19
CA GLU A 32 -4.04 -6.28 -0.67
C GLU A 32 -4.27 -6.55 -2.13
N GLU A 33 -5.51 -6.44 -2.58
CA GLU A 33 -5.77 -6.66 -4.00
C GLU A 33 -5.18 -5.57 -4.86
N VAL A 34 -5.26 -4.34 -4.39
CA VAL A 34 -4.69 -3.24 -5.15
C VAL A 34 -3.18 -3.37 -5.21
N VAL A 35 -2.57 -3.75 -4.10
CA VAL A 35 -1.12 -3.96 -4.10
C VAL A 35 -0.76 -5.08 -5.06
N ARG A 36 -1.58 -6.11 -5.12
CA ARG A 36 -1.31 -7.20 -6.03
C ARG A 36 -1.42 -6.78 -7.49
N MET A 37 -2.33 -5.84 -7.77
CA MET A 37 -2.40 -5.29 -9.12
C MET A 37 -1.11 -4.57 -9.47
N HIS A 38 -0.55 -3.84 -8.52
CA HIS A 38 0.69 -3.16 -8.78
C HIS A 38 1.85 -4.14 -8.93
N ALA A 39 1.69 -5.35 -8.42
CA ALA A 39 2.76 -6.34 -8.53
C ALA A 39 3.02 -6.74 -9.97
N ILE A 40 2.07 -6.47 -10.86
CA ILE A 40 2.29 -6.76 -12.27
C ILE A 40 3.43 -5.90 -12.81
N VAL A 41 3.52 -4.67 -12.35
CA VAL A 41 4.58 -3.76 -12.77
C VAL A 41 5.76 -3.82 -11.81
N HIS A 42 5.46 -4.05 -10.54
CA HIS A 42 6.50 -4.10 -9.51
C HIS A 42 6.47 -5.49 -8.87
N PRO A 43 7.14 -6.46 -9.48
CA PRO A 43 7.01 -7.84 -9.03
C PRO A 43 7.37 -8.06 -7.56
N GLU A 44 8.19 -7.19 -7.02
CA GLU A 44 8.57 -7.33 -5.61
C GLU A 44 7.37 -7.15 -4.70
N LEU A 45 6.30 -6.52 -5.19
CA LEU A 45 5.12 -6.34 -4.36
C LEU A 45 4.31 -7.62 -4.20
N ALA A 46 4.63 -8.64 -4.99
CA ALA A 46 3.88 -9.89 -4.87
C ALA A 46 4.05 -10.53 -3.50
N THR A 47 5.16 -10.25 -2.83
CA THR A 47 5.39 -10.79 -1.50
C THR A 47 5.41 -9.72 -0.44
N ALA A 48 4.92 -8.55 -0.75
CA ALA A 48 4.93 -7.46 0.20
C ALA A 48 3.93 -7.71 1.32
N VAL A 49 4.25 -7.20 2.47
CA VAL A 49 3.36 -7.24 3.62
C VAL A 49 2.74 -5.86 3.75
N VAL A 50 1.42 -5.81 3.83
CA VAL A 50 0.72 -4.55 3.95
C VAL A 50 0.44 -4.29 5.41
N GLU A 51 0.82 -3.11 5.86
CA GLU A 51 0.59 -2.69 7.23
C GLU A 51 -0.26 -1.44 7.24
N GLY A 52 -0.98 -1.27 8.34
CA GLY A 52 -1.86 -0.14 8.49
C GLY A 52 -3.28 -0.61 8.65
N PRO A 53 -4.21 0.32 8.63
CA PRO A 53 -3.99 1.73 8.31
C PRO A 53 -3.48 2.53 9.49
N VAL A 54 -2.75 3.57 9.16
CA VAL A 54 -2.37 4.58 10.12
C VAL A 54 -3.13 5.83 9.74
N LEU A 55 -3.82 6.42 10.71
CA LEU A 55 -4.60 7.61 10.42
C LEU A 55 -3.75 8.84 10.57
N GLU A 56 -3.68 9.62 9.52
CA GLU A 56 -2.97 10.89 9.54
C GLU A 56 -3.79 11.90 8.78
N ASN A 57 -4.12 12.99 9.44
CA ASN A 57 -4.83 14.08 8.80
C ASN A 57 -6.10 13.62 8.10
N GLY A 58 -6.79 12.67 8.72
CA GLY A 58 -8.03 12.17 8.16
C GLY A 58 -7.86 11.19 7.03
N GLU A 59 -6.65 10.76 6.77
CA GLU A 59 -6.39 9.79 5.72
C GLU A 59 -5.91 8.49 6.32
N GLN A 60 -6.28 7.41 5.66
CA GLN A 60 -5.81 6.08 6.06
C GLN A 60 -4.61 5.73 5.21
N ILE A 61 -3.49 5.52 5.86
CA ILE A 61 -2.25 5.26 5.14
C ILE A 61 -1.87 3.80 5.33
N TYR A 62 -1.75 3.10 4.23
CA TYR A 62 -1.31 1.71 4.20
C TYR A 62 0.06 1.67 3.57
N THR A 63 0.94 0.87 4.14
CA THR A 63 2.30 0.74 3.63
C THR A 63 2.58 -0.70 3.28
N ALA A 64 2.98 -0.92 2.05
CA ALA A 64 3.39 -2.24 1.60
C ALA A 64 4.91 -2.29 1.70
N GLN A 65 5.42 -3.28 2.41
CA GLN A 65 6.85 -3.43 2.59
C GLN A 65 7.30 -4.71 1.97
N THR A 66 8.35 -4.63 1.18
CA THR A 66 8.90 -5.83 0.60
C THR A 66 9.78 -6.50 1.62
N ARG A 67 9.72 -7.81 1.62
CA ARG A 67 10.51 -8.54 2.56
C ARG A 67 11.49 -9.35 1.85
N LEU A 68 12.30 -8.73 1.12
CA LEU A 68 13.20 -9.46 0.35
C LEU A 68 14.25 -10.02 1.18
N GLY A 69 14.13 -11.15 1.43
CA GLY A 69 15.07 -11.86 2.03
C GLY A 69 16.02 -11.27 2.98
N LYS A 70 15.73 -10.62 3.55
CA LYS A 70 16.53 -10.06 4.35
C LYS A 70 16.83 -10.76 5.39
N LYS A 71 17.20 -11.24 5.66
CA LYS A 71 17.36 -11.84 6.52
C LYS A 71 17.73 -11.52 7.36
N GLY A 72 17.65 -11.28 7.45
CA GLY A 72 17.95 -10.93 8.47
C GLY A 72 18.32 -10.97 9.38
#